data_9ab48e07f6267658df2a30ec345f7059
#
_entry.id   9ab48e07f6267658df2a30ec345f7059
#
_cell.length_a   1.000
_cell.length_b   1.000
_cell.length_c   1.000
_cell.angle_alpha   90.00
_cell.angle_beta   90.00
_cell.angle_gamma   90.00
#
_symmetry.space_group_name_H-M   'P 1'
#
loop_
_entity.id
_entity.type
_entity.pdbx_description
1 polymer ?
#
loop_
_entity_poly.entity_id
_entity_poly.type
_entity_poly.pdbx_seq_one_letter_code
_entity_poly.pdbx_strand_id
1 'polypeptide(L)'
;TMADLLPRFYDPIAGRITIDGVDIRDIKTFDLRALMGNVNQEAILFNDTFYNNITFGVESATMEEVRQAARIANADDFIMATPDQYQTTIGDRGSRLSGGHRQRISIARAILKNPPILILDEATSALDTESEKLVQEALENLMKDRTTLVVAHRLSTIRNADLICVLHEGQIVERGTHDQLFELNGYYRRLIEMQQSN
;
A
#
# COMPACT_ATOMS: atom_id res chain seq x y z
N THR A 1 7.96 9.09 -9.52
CA THR A 1 7.23 9.83 -8.49
C THR A 1 8.08 9.97 -7.22
N MET A 2 7.62 10.76 -6.22
CA MET A 2 8.31 10.83 -4.91
C MET A 2 8.37 9.46 -4.21
N ALA A 3 7.37 8.62 -4.40
CA ALA A 3 7.33 7.25 -3.90
C ALA A 3 8.47 6.37 -4.46
N ASP A 4 8.93 6.62 -5.68
CA ASP A 4 10.00 5.84 -6.32
C ASP A 4 11.40 6.19 -5.79
N LEU A 5 11.55 7.35 -5.15
CA LEU A 5 12.82 7.79 -4.56
C LEU A 5 13.15 7.03 -3.27
N LEU A 6 12.14 6.63 -2.48
CA LEU A 6 12.36 5.90 -1.22
C LEU A 6 13.05 4.54 -1.43
N PRO A 7 12.57 3.65 -2.34
CA PRO A 7 13.24 2.37 -2.62
C PRO A 7 14.48 2.53 -3.53
N ARG A 8 14.90 3.77 -3.81
CA ARG A 8 16.03 4.09 -4.69
C ARG A 8 15.90 3.46 -6.07
N PHE A 9 14.74 3.62 -6.73
CA PHE A 9 14.65 3.39 -8.16
C PHE A 9 15.32 4.54 -8.92
N TYR A 10 15.36 5.73 -8.31
CA TYR A 10 16.08 6.91 -8.76
C TYR A 10 16.72 7.61 -7.55
N ASP A 11 17.91 8.17 -7.72
CA ASP A 11 18.51 9.04 -6.70
C ASP A 11 18.07 10.50 -6.92
N PRO A 12 17.86 11.27 -5.84
CA PRO A 12 17.54 12.70 -5.95
C PRO A 12 18.75 13.46 -6.54
N ILE A 13 18.49 14.40 -7.48
CA ILE A 13 19.52 15.23 -8.11
C ILE A 13 20.14 16.19 -7.08
N ALA A 14 19.32 16.67 -6.12
CA ALA A 14 19.74 17.54 -5.04
C ALA A 14 19.03 17.16 -3.74
N GLY A 15 19.61 17.52 -2.61
CA GLY A 15 19.10 17.13 -1.29
C GLY A 15 19.42 15.69 -0.91
N ARG A 16 18.74 15.19 0.11
CA ARG A 16 18.93 13.83 0.62
C ARG A 16 17.64 13.28 1.24
N ILE A 17 17.51 11.99 1.24
CA ILE A 17 16.46 11.24 1.97
C ILE A 17 17.17 10.43 3.05
N THR A 18 16.65 10.46 4.27
CA THR A 18 17.24 9.72 5.39
C THR A 18 16.20 8.82 6.06
N ILE A 19 16.65 7.66 6.55
CA ILE A 19 15.90 6.78 7.44
C ILE A 19 16.65 6.74 8.76
N ASP A 20 16.01 7.18 9.86
CA ASP A 20 16.62 7.30 11.19
C ASP A 20 17.97 8.04 11.17
N GLY A 21 18.06 9.10 10.34
CA GLY A 21 19.26 9.94 10.21
C GLY A 21 20.32 9.41 9.23
N VAL A 22 20.19 8.17 8.73
CA VAL A 22 21.12 7.58 7.75
C VAL A 22 20.65 7.90 6.34
N ASP A 23 21.53 8.45 5.50
CA ASP A 23 21.22 8.70 4.09
C ASP A 23 20.96 7.37 3.36
N ILE A 24 19.86 7.28 2.61
CA ILE A 24 19.50 6.05 1.90
C ILE A 24 20.57 5.62 0.87
N ARG A 25 21.44 6.55 0.43
CA ARG A 25 22.55 6.26 -0.48
C ARG A 25 23.67 5.48 0.20
N ASP A 26 23.79 5.57 1.52
CA ASP A 26 24.77 4.87 2.34
C ASP A 26 24.28 3.46 2.74
N ILE A 27 23.00 3.14 2.48
CA ILE A 27 22.42 1.83 2.74
C ILE A 27 22.48 0.98 1.47
N LYS A 28 22.88 -0.30 1.61
CA LYS A 28 22.82 -1.24 0.48
C LYS A 28 21.38 -1.36 -0.02
N THR A 29 21.19 -1.30 -1.33
CA THR A 29 19.84 -1.28 -1.93
C THR A 29 18.98 -2.48 -1.54
N PHE A 30 19.60 -3.66 -1.37
CA PHE A 30 18.90 -4.85 -0.88
C PHE A 30 18.35 -4.64 0.54
N ASP A 31 19.19 -4.17 1.46
CA ASP A 31 18.80 -3.93 2.87
C ASP A 31 17.77 -2.80 2.98
N LEU A 32 17.95 -1.73 2.19
CA LEU A 32 16.98 -0.63 2.11
C LEU A 32 15.58 -1.13 1.69
N ARG A 33 15.51 -1.92 0.63
CA ARG A 33 14.23 -2.46 0.12
C ARG A 33 13.64 -3.54 1.02
N ALA A 34 14.45 -4.21 1.83
CA ALA A 34 13.96 -5.14 2.84
C ALA A 34 13.14 -4.42 3.92
N LEU A 35 13.48 -3.17 4.26
CA LEU A 35 12.73 -2.33 5.19
C LEU A 35 11.39 -1.85 4.66
N MET A 36 11.09 -2.03 3.36
CA MET A 36 9.93 -1.43 2.71
C MET A 36 8.95 -2.48 2.20
N GLY A 37 7.67 -2.19 2.31
CA GLY A 37 6.58 -2.90 1.65
C GLY A 37 5.82 -1.96 0.75
N ASN A 38 5.56 -2.38 -0.49
CA ASN A 38 4.80 -1.61 -1.46
C ASN A 38 3.45 -2.27 -1.71
N VAL A 39 2.39 -1.45 -1.67
CA VAL A 39 1.06 -1.82 -2.18
C VAL A 39 0.72 -0.84 -3.30
N ASN A 40 0.80 -1.33 -4.53
CA ASN A 40 0.58 -0.51 -5.72
C ASN A 40 -0.92 -0.50 -6.10
N GLN A 41 -1.31 0.50 -6.88
CA GLN A 41 -2.64 0.63 -7.48
C GLN A 41 -3.07 -0.66 -8.21
N GLU A 42 -2.20 -1.19 -9.07
CA GLU A 42 -2.38 -2.49 -9.67
C GLU A 42 -1.57 -3.53 -8.91
N ALA A 43 -2.27 -4.50 -8.30
CA ALA A 43 -1.62 -5.58 -7.60
C ALA A 43 -0.82 -6.47 -8.58
N ILE A 44 0.50 -6.54 -8.39
CA ILE A 44 1.37 -7.39 -9.18
C ILE A 44 1.32 -8.80 -8.60
N LEU A 45 0.64 -9.71 -9.31
CA LEU A 45 0.52 -11.11 -8.96
C LEU A 45 1.14 -12.00 -10.05
N PHE A 46 1.63 -13.16 -9.64
CA PHE A 46 2.28 -14.12 -10.51
C PHE A 46 1.32 -15.26 -10.88
N ASN A 47 1.55 -15.91 -12.01
CA ASN A 47 0.83 -17.12 -12.40
C ASN A 47 1.28 -18.30 -11.52
N ASP A 48 0.82 -18.30 -10.29
CA ASP A 48 1.18 -19.25 -9.25
C ASP A 48 0.02 -19.41 -8.25
N THR A 49 0.22 -20.16 -7.19
CA THR A 49 -0.79 -20.39 -6.15
C THR A 49 -1.03 -19.14 -5.29
N PHE A 50 -2.13 -19.12 -4.54
CA PHE A 50 -2.32 -18.10 -3.50
C PHE A 50 -1.17 -18.12 -2.49
N TYR A 51 -0.76 -19.30 -2.05
CA TYR A 51 0.34 -19.45 -1.10
C TYR A 51 1.62 -18.78 -1.61
N ASN A 52 2.07 -19.13 -2.82
CA ASN A 52 3.30 -18.58 -3.38
C ASN A 52 3.20 -17.07 -3.66
N ASN A 53 2.02 -16.57 -4.02
CA ASN A 53 1.81 -15.12 -4.17
C ASN A 53 1.88 -14.38 -2.84
N ILE A 54 1.37 -14.93 -1.75
CA ILE A 54 1.41 -14.30 -0.42
C ILE A 54 2.83 -14.38 0.17
N THR A 55 3.52 -15.52 0.00
CA THR A 55 4.88 -15.73 0.54
C THR A 55 5.98 -15.07 -0.29
N PHE A 56 5.65 -14.46 -1.43
CA PHE A 56 6.64 -13.84 -2.30
C PHE A 56 7.51 -12.80 -1.56
N GLY A 57 8.83 -13.05 -1.56
CA GLY A 57 9.80 -12.19 -0.85
C GLY A 57 9.98 -12.51 0.63
N VAL A 58 9.41 -13.63 1.10
CA VAL A 58 9.62 -14.18 2.45
C VAL A 58 10.25 -15.56 2.30
N GLU A 59 11.46 -15.76 2.87
CA GLU A 59 12.23 -17.01 2.68
C GLU A 59 11.58 -18.23 3.31
N SER A 60 10.92 -18.05 4.45
CA SER A 60 10.21 -19.12 5.14
C SER A 60 8.97 -18.57 5.82
N ALA A 61 7.82 -19.20 5.56
CA ALA A 61 6.58 -18.90 6.24
C ALA A 61 5.80 -20.20 6.44
N THR A 62 5.25 -20.38 7.62
CA THR A 62 4.34 -21.49 7.90
C THR A 62 2.96 -21.21 7.29
N MET A 63 2.19 -22.26 7.05
CA MET A 63 0.80 -22.11 6.57
C MET A 63 -0.04 -21.26 7.54
N GLU A 64 0.21 -21.37 8.86
CA GLU A 64 -0.54 -20.59 9.84
C GLU A 64 -0.22 -19.09 9.74
N GLU A 65 1.04 -18.70 9.55
CA GLU A 65 1.42 -17.31 9.33
C GLU A 65 0.81 -16.76 8.05
N VAL A 66 0.81 -17.54 6.97
CA VAL A 66 0.18 -17.17 5.69
C VAL A 66 -1.33 -16.98 5.88
N ARG A 67 -2.01 -17.90 6.57
CA ARG A 67 -3.44 -17.77 6.86
C ARG A 67 -3.75 -16.57 7.74
N GLN A 68 -2.93 -16.31 8.75
CA GLN A 68 -3.10 -15.16 9.63
C GLN A 68 -2.98 -13.84 8.82
N ALA A 69 -1.97 -13.74 7.95
CA ALA A 69 -1.82 -12.59 7.07
C ALA A 69 -3.03 -12.43 6.12
N ALA A 70 -3.53 -13.53 5.57
CA ALA A 70 -4.71 -13.53 4.71
C ALA A 70 -6.00 -13.13 5.46
N ARG A 71 -6.18 -13.56 6.71
CA ARG A 71 -7.31 -13.14 7.56
C ARG A 71 -7.29 -11.64 7.82
N ILE A 72 -6.13 -11.10 8.20
CA ILE A 72 -5.98 -9.64 8.45
C ILE A 72 -6.26 -8.84 7.18
N ALA A 73 -5.92 -9.40 6.00
CA ALA A 73 -6.19 -8.82 4.69
C ALA A 73 -7.62 -9.06 4.16
N ASN A 74 -8.51 -9.68 4.95
CA ASN A 74 -9.85 -10.11 4.52
C ASN A 74 -9.82 -11.04 3.30
N ALA A 75 -8.80 -11.91 3.18
CA ALA A 75 -8.58 -12.78 2.02
C ALA A 75 -8.84 -14.28 2.30
N ASP A 76 -8.76 -14.73 3.56
CA ASP A 76 -8.85 -16.16 3.90
C ASP A 76 -10.17 -16.79 3.42
N ASP A 77 -11.30 -16.08 3.58
CA ASP A 77 -12.63 -16.65 3.25
C ASP A 77 -12.76 -17.00 1.77
N PHE A 78 -12.39 -16.09 0.86
CA PHE A 78 -12.51 -16.40 -0.56
C PHE A 78 -11.43 -17.38 -1.04
N ILE A 79 -10.26 -17.44 -0.40
CA ILE A 79 -9.24 -18.46 -0.68
C ILE A 79 -9.77 -19.84 -0.28
N MET A 80 -10.31 -19.98 0.94
CA MET A 80 -10.85 -21.22 1.46
C MET A 80 -12.07 -21.72 0.68
N ALA A 81 -12.80 -20.84 -0.01
CA ALA A 81 -13.91 -21.20 -0.88
C ALA A 81 -13.48 -21.82 -2.23
N THR A 82 -12.19 -21.77 -2.58
CA THR A 82 -11.67 -22.41 -3.81
C THR A 82 -11.37 -23.91 -3.58
N PRO A 83 -11.45 -24.76 -4.64
CA PRO A 83 -11.29 -26.21 -4.48
C PRO A 83 -9.97 -26.63 -3.83
N ASP A 84 -8.85 -26.03 -4.24
CA ASP A 84 -7.51 -26.34 -3.75
C ASP A 84 -7.03 -25.33 -2.71
N GLN A 85 -7.92 -24.47 -2.22
CA GLN A 85 -7.64 -23.44 -1.20
C GLN A 85 -6.36 -22.67 -1.50
N TYR A 86 -5.41 -22.61 -0.59
CA TYR A 86 -4.14 -21.90 -0.78
C TYR A 86 -3.28 -22.43 -1.92
N GLN A 87 -3.51 -23.67 -2.39
CA GLN A 87 -2.80 -24.27 -3.51
C GLN A 87 -3.48 -23.98 -4.87
N THR A 88 -4.60 -23.26 -4.87
CA THR A 88 -5.28 -22.85 -6.10
C THR A 88 -4.41 -21.87 -6.88
N THR A 89 -4.17 -22.18 -8.16
CA THR A 89 -3.46 -21.29 -9.10
C THR A 89 -4.38 -20.16 -9.57
N ILE A 90 -3.92 -18.92 -9.45
CA ILE A 90 -4.73 -17.72 -9.69
C ILE A 90 -4.72 -17.22 -11.15
N GLY A 91 -3.97 -17.87 -12.01
CA GLY A 91 -3.81 -17.49 -13.42
C GLY A 91 -2.83 -16.35 -13.65
N ASP A 92 -2.59 -16.04 -14.92
CA ASP A 92 -1.66 -14.97 -15.28
C ASP A 92 -2.13 -13.63 -14.70
N ARG A 93 -1.26 -12.95 -13.95
CA ARG A 93 -1.54 -11.70 -13.23
C ARG A 93 -2.82 -11.73 -12.36
N GLY A 94 -3.20 -12.93 -11.88
CA GLY A 94 -4.45 -13.08 -11.11
C GLY A 94 -5.72 -12.88 -11.95
N SER A 95 -5.70 -13.26 -13.24
CA SER A 95 -6.81 -13.06 -14.18
C SER A 95 -8.12 -13.72 -13.75
N ARG A 96 -8.07 -14.71 -12.86
CA ARG A 96 -9.23 -15.40 -12.30
C ARG A 96 -9.84 -14.69 -11.08
N LEU A 97 -9.26 -13.57 -10.65
CA LEU A 97 -9.64 -12.82 -9.45
C LEU A 97 -10.27 -11.47 -9.81
N SER A 98 -11.21 -11.01 -8.99
CA SER A 98 -11.68 -9.61 -9.04
C SER A 98 -10.56 -8.64 -8.65
N GLY A 99 -10.72 -7.36 -8.97
CA GLY A 99 -9.78 -6.31 -8.55
C GLY A 99 -9.55 -6.29 -7.03
N GLY A 100 -10.63 -6.38 -6.26
CA GLY A 100 -10.59 -6.41 -4.80
C GLY A 100 -9.90 -7.67 -4.24
N HIS A 101 -10.10 -8.84 -4.88
CA HIS A 101 -9.39 -10.06 -4.49
C HIS A 101 -7.88 -9.93 -4.73
N ARG A 102 -7.47 -9.42 -5.91
CA ARG A 102 -6.04 -9.19 -6.22
C ARG A 102 -5.39 -8.25 -5.20
N GLN A 103 -6.09 -7.15 -4.88
CA GLN A 103 -5.56 -6.17 -3.94
C GLN A 103 -5.38 -6.76 -2.53
N ARG A 104 -6.34 -7.55 -2.04
CA ARG A 104 -6.25 -8.20 -0.73
C ARG A 104 -5.12 -9.25 -0.67
N ILE A 105 -4.81 -9.96 -1.76
CA ILE A 105 -3.63 -10.81 -1.84
C ILE A 105 -2.33 -10.00 -1.75
N SER A 106 -2.25 -8.86 -2.43
CA SER A 106 -1.09 -7.95 -2.35
C SER A 106 -0.90 -7.40 -0.92
N ILE A 107 -2.00 -7.07 -0.25
CA ILE A 107 -1.99 -6.62 1.15
C ILE A 107 -1.56 -7.77 2.08
N ALA A 108 -2.07 -9.00 1.89
CA ALA A 108 -1.66 -10.17 2.67
C ALA A 108 -0.13 -10.43 2.55
N ARG A 109 0.43 -10.28 1.34
CA ARG A 109 1.89 -10.32 1.11
C ARG A 109 2.63 -9.28 1.94
N ALA A 110 2.15 -8.03 1.95
CA ALA A 110 2.76 -6.95 2.72
C ALA A 110 2.65 -7.20 4.23
N ILE A 111 1.53 -7.72 4.72
CA ILE A 111 1.33 -8.10 6.13
C ILE A 111 2.32 -9.20 6.53
N LEU A 112 2.45 -10.25 5.72
CA LEU A 112 3.36 -11.37 5.99
C LEU A 112 4.81 -10.92 6.03
N LYS A 113 5.23 -10.05 5.08
CA LYS A 113 6.58 -9.48 5.05
C LYS A 113 6.87 -8.61 6.28
N ASN A 114 5.85 -7.98 6.87
CA ASN A 114 5.90 -7.14 8.07
C ASN A 114 7.00 -6.04 8.05
N PRO A 115 7.08 -5.20 7.01
CA PRO A 115 8.11 -4.18 6.92
C PRO A 115 7.80 -2.99 7.84
N PRO A 116 8.82 -2.28 8.38
CA PRO A 116 8.62 -1.08 9.20
C PRO A 116 8.14 0.14 8.40
N ILE A 117 8.37 0.17 7.09
CA ILE A 117 8.00 1.27 6.20
C ILE A 117 7.05 0.74 5.12
N LEU A 118 5.96 1.46 4.90
CA LEU A 118 4.99 1.16 3.84
C LEU A 118 4.92 2.28 2.82
N ILE A 119 4.81 1.90 1.55
CA ILE A 119 4.51 2.80 0.44
C ILE A 119 3.21 2.32 -0.19
N LEU A 120 2.16 3.13 -0.07
CA LEU A 120 0.83 2.84 -0.61
C LEU A 120 0.54 3.79 -1.76
N ASP A 121 0.31 3.25 -2.95
CA ASP A 121 -0.04 4.04 -4.13
C ASP A 121 -1.45 3.67 -4.59
N GLU A 122 -2.42 4.57 -4.33
CA GLU A 122 -3.83 4.52 -4.78
C GLU A 122 -4.52 3.13 -4.74
N ALA A 123 -4.34 2.40 -3.66
CA ALA A 123 -4.70 0.97 -3.54
C ALA A 123 -6.21 0.64 -3.67
N THR A 124 -7.11 1.63 -3.82
CA THR A 124 -8.57 1.42 -3.82
C THR A 124 -9.29 1.92 -5.07
N SER A 125 -8.57 2.40 -6.09
CA SER A 125 -9.20 2.90 -7.32
C SER A 125 -9.88 1.76 -8.12
N ALA A 126 -11.08 2.06 -8.68
CA ALA A 126 -11.84 1.17 -9.54
C ALA A 126 -12.37 -0.14 -8.90
N LEU A 127 -12.62 -0.16 -7.59
CA LEU A 127 -13.29 -1.26 -6.90
C LEU A 127 -14.79 -0.99 -6.71
N ASP A 128 -15.58 -2.06 -6.63
CA ASP A 128 -16.96 -1.96 -6.16
C ASP A 128 -17.01 -1.61 -4.66
N THR A 129 -18.12 -1.05 -4.19
CA THR A 129 -18.26 -0.51 -2.82
C THR A 129 -17.96 -1.53 -1.72
N GLU A 130 -18.35 -2.80 -1.89
CA GLU A 130 -18.12 -3.84 -0.89
C GLU A 130 -16.63 -4.24 -0.85
N SER A 131 -16.04 -4.48 -2.02
CA SER A 131 -14.61 -4.77 -2.15
C SER A 131 -13.75 -3.62 -1.65
N GLU A 132 -14.15 -2.37 -1.90
CA GLU A 132 -13.46 -1.18 -1.41
C GLU A 132 -13.41 -1.14 0.11
N LYS A 133 -14.53 -1.40 0.80
CA LYS A 133 -14.59 -1.43 2.26
C LYS A 133 -13.63 -2.48 2.84
N LEU A 134 -13.64 -3.70 2.31
CA LEU A 134 -12.76 -4.78 2.75
C LEU A 134 -11.27 -4.47 2.52
N VAL A 135 -10.94 -3.85 1.39
CA VAL A 135 -9.58 -3.41 1.09
C VAL A 135 -9.15 -2.28 2.02
N GLN A 136 -10.03 -1.30 2.30
CA GLN A 136 -9.75 -0.20 3.20
C GLN A 136 -9.48 -0.69 4.63
N GLU A 137 -10.31 -1.59 5.15
CA GLU A 137 -10.09 -2.22 6.47
C GLU A 137 -8.75 -2.98 6.53
N ALA A 138 -8.40 -3.71 5.46
CA ALA A 138 -7.13 -4.41 5.36
C ALA A 138 -5.93 -3.45 5.35
N LEU A 139 -6.02 -2.31 4.63
CA LEU A 139 -4.99 -1.28 4.60
C LEU A 139 -4.83 -0.61 5.98
N GLU A 140 -5.93 -0.28 6.66
CA GLU A 140 -5.89 0.29 8.02
C GLU A 140 -5.18 -0.65 9.00
N ASN A 141 -5.46 -1.96 8.91
CA ASN A 141 -4.76 -2.97 9.71
C ASN A 141 -3.27 -3.06 9.35
N LEU A 142 -2.94 -2.99 8.06
CA LEU A 142 -1.55 -3.00 7.59
C LEU A 142 -0.77 -1.78 8.06
N MET A 143 -1.37 -0.59 8.12
CA MET A 143 -0.69 0.66 8.49
C MET A 143 -0.38 0.79 9.99
N LYS A 144 -1.03 0.01 10.86
CA LYS A 144 -0.84 0.10 12.32
C LYS A 144 0.63 -0.11 12.70
N ASP A 145 1.14 0.77 13.57
CA ASP A 145 2.49 0.74 14.12
C ASP A 145 3.62 0.78 13.07
N ARG A 146 3.37 1.43 11.91
CA ARG A 146 4.35 1.55 10.83
C ARG A 146 4.43 2.98 10.30
N THR A 147 5.62 3.34 9.81
CA THR A 147 5.78 4.57 9.04
C THR A 147 5.21 4.36 7.64
N THR A 148 4.16 5.10 7.29
CA THR A 148 3.47 4.91 6.02
C THR A 148 3.53 6.17 5.17
N LEU A 149 4.01 6.05 3.93
CA LEU A 149 3.83 7.04 2.87
C LEU A 149 2.65 6.62 2.00
N VAL A 150 1.63 7.47 1.93
CA VAL A 150 0.45 7.25 1.08
C VAL A 150 0.42 8.27 -0.05
N VAL A 151 0.41 7.80 -1.29
CA VAL A 151 0.03 8.61 -2.45
C VAL A 151 -1.48 8.42 -2.61
N ALA A 152 -2.24 9.45 -2.19
CA ALA A 152 -3.68 9.30 -2.04
C ALA A 152 -4.45 10.15 -3.05
N HIS A 153 -5.48 9.56 -3.60
CA HIS A 153 -6.47 10.22 -4.44
C HIS A 153 -7.87 10.25 -3.78
N ARG A 154 -8.02 9.66 -2.58
CA ARG A 154 -9.30 9.61 -1.84
C ARG A 154 -9.17 10.20 -0.44
N LEU A 155 -10.18 10.98 -0.06
CA LEU A 155 -10.24 11.65 1.24
C LEU A 155 -10.21 10.65 2.42
N SER A 156 -10.88 9.50 2.30
CA SER A 156 -10.92 8.48 3.35
C SER A 156 -9.53 8.01 3.78
N THR A 157 -8.60 7.93 2.83
CA THR A 157 -7.23 7.46 3.06
C THR A 157 -6.36 8.49 3.78
N ILE A 158 -6.60 9.79 3.56
CA ILE A 158 -5.72 10.86 4.04
C ILE A 158 -6.23 11.56 5.32
N ARG A 159 -7.51 11.39 5.66
CA ARG A 159 -8.13 12.14 6.76
C ARG A 159 -7.43 11.94 8.10
N ASN A 160 -6.93 10.73 8.36
CA ASN A 160 -6.28 10.36 9.62
C ASN A 160 -4.74 10.41 9.53
N ALA A 161 -4.17 10.99 8.46
CA ALA A 161 -2.72 11.11 8.33
C ALA A 161 -2.16 12.15 9.33
N ASP A 162 -1.03 11.82 9.94
CA ASP A 162 -0.31 12.73 10.85
C ASP A 162 0.22 13.96 10.13
N LEU A 163 0.57 13.80 8.86
CA LEU A 163 1.04 14.89 8.00
C LEU A 163 0.57 14.68 6.57
N ILE A 164 -0.08 15.68 6.03
CA ILE A 164 -0.48 15.76 4.62
C ILE A 164 0.41 16.79 3.93
N CYS A 165 0.98 16.43 2.79
CA CYS A 165 1.72 17.34 1.91
C CYS A 165 0.97 17.48 0.58
N VAL A 166 0.56 18.69 0.25
CA VAL A 166 -0.09 19.01 -1.03
C VAL A 166 0.98 19.40 -2.05
N LEU A 167 1.07 18.62 -3.14
CA LEU A 167 1.99 18.89 -4.23
C LEU A 167 1.25 19.59 -5.37
N HIS A 168 1.82 20.69 -5.85
CA HIS A 168 1.38 21.42 -7.04
C HIS A 168 2.60 21.84 -7.85
N GLU A 169 2.60 21.52 -9.14
CA GLU A 169 3.72 21.83 -10.06
C GLU A 169 5.10 21.41 -9.51
N GLY A 170 5.18 20.24 -8.86
CA GLY A 170 6.43 19.70 -8.33
C GLY A 170 6.90 20.34 -7.01
N GLN A 171 6.10 21.19 -6.39
CA GLN A 171 6.40 21.84 -5.12
C GLN A 171 5.38 21.47 -4.05
N ILE A 172 5.83 21.38 -2.78
CA ILE A 172 4.92 21.28 -1.64
C ILE A 172 4.39 22.69 -1.35
N VAL A 173 3.11 22.92 -1.69
CA VAL A 173 2.45 24.21 -1.51
C VAL A 173 1.74 24.34 -0.16
N GLU A 174 1.30 23.24 0.43
CA GLU A 174 0.67 23.17 1.74
C GLU A 174 1.11 21.93 2.49
N ARG A 175 1.20 22.02 3.82
CA ARG A 175 1.46 20.87 4.70
C ARG A 175 0.78 21.06 6.05
N GLY A 176 0.25 19.98 6.62
CA GLY A 176 -0.45 19.98 7.90
C GLY A 176 -1.33 18.77 8.08
N THR A 177 -2.14 18.73 9.13
CA THR A 177 -3.21 17.74 9.31
C THR A 177 -4.41 18.09 8.45
N HIS A 178 -5.37 17.16 8.34
CA HIS A 178 -6.64 17.40 7.64
C HIS A 178 -7.33 18.69 8.10
N ASP A 179 -7.52 18.84 9.41
CA ASP A 179 -8.25 19.99 9.98
C ASP A 179 -7.52 21.31 9.70
N GLN A 180 -6.19 21.35 9.91
CA GLN A 180 -5.37 22.53 9.64
C GLN A 180 -5.47 22.97 8.18
N LEU A 181 -5.34 22.01 7.24
CA LEU A 181 -5.39 22.32 5.81
C LEU A 181 -6.81 22.67 5.34
N PHE A 182 -7.82 22.11 5.95
CA PHE A 182 -9.21 22.45 5.64
C PHE A 182 -9.56 23.87 6.07
N GLU A 183 -9.10 24.29 7.27
CA GLU A 183 -9.27 25.67 7.79
C GLU A 183 -8.50 26.70 6.96
N LEU A 184 -7.32 26.33 6.41
CA LEU A 184 -6.49 27.20 5.57
C LEU A 184 -7.19 27.66 4.29
N ASN A 185 -8.24 26.96 3.85
CA ASN A 185 -9.04 27.27 2.66
C ASN A 185 -8.23 27.39 1.36
N GLY A 186 -7.17 26.61 1.24
CA GLY A 186 -6.22 26.62 0.14
C GLY A 186 -6.44 25.54 -0.93
N TYR A 187 -5.35 25.02 -1.47
CA TYR A 187 -5.35 23.93 -2.48
C TYR A 187 -5.98 22.65 -1.96
N TYR A 188 -5.65 22.26 -0.72
CA TYR A 188 -6.17 21.05 -0.10
C TYR A 188 -7.69 21.06 -0.07
N ARG A 189 -8.30 22.12 0.45
CA ARG A 189 -9.74 22.24 0.56
C ARG A 189 -10.44 22.16 -0.80
N ARG A 190 -9.89 22.83 -1.82
CA ARG A 190 -10.44 22.76 -3.19
C ARG A 190 -10.42 21.34 -3.74
N LEU A 191 -9.35 20.58 -3.52
CA LEU A 191 -9.25 19.18 -3.93
C LEU A 191 -10.30 18.30 -3.24
N ILE A 192 -10.53 18.53 -1.95
CA ILE A 192 -11.55 17.79 -1.17
C ILE A 192 -12.97 18.13 -1.67
N GLU A 193 -13.28 19.40 -1.89
CA GLU A 193 -14.59 19.83 -2.38
C GLU A 193 -14.88 19.27 -3.79
N MET A 194 -13.88 19.20 -4.67
CA MET A 194 -14.02 18.55 -5.99
C MET A 194 -14.31 17.05 -5.89
N GLN A 195 -13.69 16.34 -4.94
CA GLN A 195 -13.94 14.90 -4.73
C GLN A 195 -15.33 14.60 -4.17
N GLN A 196 -15.92 15.50 -3.39
CA GLN A 196 -17.27 15.35 -2.81
C GLN A 196 -18.37 15.69 -3.81
N SER A 197 -18.04 16.37 -4.89
CA SER A 197 -19.00 16.80 -5.92
C SER A 197 -19.15 15.81 -7.09
N ASN A 198 -18.33 14.75 -7.12
CA ASN A 198 -18.37 13.63 -8.07
C ASN A 198 -18.89 12.36 -7.41
#